data_7612fb5149404f34f021e6d4e6527f9a
#
_entry.id   7612fb5149404f34f021e6d4e6527f9a
#
_cell.length_a   1.000
_cell.length_b   1.000
_cell.length_c   1.000
_cell.angle_alpha   90.00
_cell.angle_beta   90.00
_cell.angle_gamma   90.00
#
_symmetry.space_group_name_H-M   'P 1'
#
loop_
_entity.id
_entity.type
_entity.pdbx_description
1 polymer ?
#
loop_
_entity_poly.entity_id
_entity_poly.type
_entity_poly.pdbx_seq_one_letter_code
_entity_poly.pdbx_strand_id
1 'polypeptide(L)'
;MVGPKVGLNMTNISNSDKKNKLSFHVGGFAEFRFNDYFAIQPELVYSRQGARDKINGDKLKLRANYLNIPVLAKLYVLDELSVDLGPEFGFALNAKAKYKDGDTTVKHKMNDINTLAVNFAIGLSYNWDDFMFSARYNLGLSNVFDKDKYDGNNKNRVFQLSVGYRLGGLF
;
A
#
# COMPACT_ATOMS: atom_id res chain seq x y z
N MET A 1 -20.25 5.50 5.97
CA MET A 1 -19.45 5.02 7.11
C MET A 1 -18.03 5.50 6.99
N VAL A 2 -17.40 5.85 8.08
CA VAL A 2 -16.00 6.24 8.14
C VAL A 2 -15.31 5.47 9.26
N GLY A 3 -14.00 5.34 9.19
CA GLY A 3 -13.26 4.70 10.27
C GLY A 3 -11.75 4.66 10.05
N PRO A 4 -11.01 4.44 11.15
CA PRO A 4 -9.58 4.17 11.08
C PRO A 4 -9.31 2.76 10.54
N LYS A 5 -8.14 2.60 9.95
CA LYS A 5 -7.66 1.35 9.36
C LYS A 5 -6.19 1.16 9.64
N VAL A 6 -5.82 -0.04 10.03
CA VAL A 6 -4.42 -0.44 10.21
C VAL A 6 -4.19 -1.78 9.55
N GLY A 7 -2.96 -2.05 9.14
CA GLY A 7 -2.66 -3.33 8.54
C GLY A 7 -1.19 -3.56 8.25
N LEU A 8 -0.94 -4.69 7.64
CA LEU A 8 0.38 -5.16 7.27
C LEU A 8 0.48 -5.29 5.76
N ASN A 9 1.63 -4.91 5.22
CA ASN A 9 1.99 -5.08 3.82
C ASN A 9 3.08 -6.14 3.71
N MET A 10 2.87 -7.10 2.86
CA MET A 10 3.87 -8.09 2.45
C MET A 10 4.26 -7.80 1.02
N THR A 11 5.48 -7.32 0.82
CA THR A 11 6.00 -7.02 -0.51
C THR A 11 6.85 -8.17 -1.00
N ASN A 12 6.48 -8.76 -2.11
CA ASN A 12 7.28 -9.77 -2.79
C ASN A 12 7.94 -9.14 -4.02
N ILE A 13 9.26 -9.04 -3.98
CA ILE A 13 10.06 -8.61 -5.12
C ILE A 13 10.49 -9.86 -5.88
N SER A 14 9.91 -10.06 -7.05
CA SER A 14 9.91 -11.32 -7.80
C SER A 14 11.27 -11.80 -8.32
N ASN A 15 12.37 -11.07 -8.15
CA ASN A 15 13.64 -11.39 -8.79
C ASN A 15 14.86 -11.48 -7.87
N SER A 16 14.67 -11.59 -6.59
CA SER A 16 15.79 -11.84 -5.68
C SER A 16 15.41 -12.84 -4.61
N ASP A 17 16.30 -13.72 -4.25
CA ASP A 17 16.23 -14.64 -3.12
C ASP A 17 16.08 -13.92 -1.76
N LYS A 18 15.65 -12.66 -1.80
CA LYS A 18 15.51 -11.79 -0.66
C LYS A 18 14.11 -11.91 -0.07
N LYS A 19 14.12 -12.13 1.20
CA LYS A 19 12.98 -12.31 2.11
C LYS A 19 11.86 -11.28 1.90
N ASN A 20 10.63 -11.77 1.96
CA ASN A 20 9.44 -10.94 2.02
C ASN A 20 9.62 -9.81 3.04
N LYS A 21 9.41 -8.58 2.60
CA LYS A 21 9.49 -7.41 3.46
C LYS A 21 8.13 -7.13 4.07
N LEU A 22 8.08 -7.20 5.38
CA LEU A 22 6.91 -6.87 6.16
C LEU A 22 6.96 -5.39 6.54
N SER A 23 5.96 -4.64 6.18
CA SER A 23 5.75 -3.26 6.59
C SER A 23 4.34 -3.06 7.12
N PHE A 24 4.08 -1.92 7.73
CA PHE A 24 2.75 -1.60 8.22
C PHE A 24 2.19 -0.35 7.54
N HIS A 25 0.88 -0.25 7.56
CA HIS A 25 0.17 0.95 7.12
C HIS A 25 -0.91 1.33 8.13
N VAL A 26 -1.18 2.61 8.19
CA VAL A 26 -2.25 3.19 9.00
C VAL A 26 -2.96 4.26 8.18
N GLY A 27 -4.25 4.35 8.35
CA GLY A 27 -5.02 5.34 7.62
C GLY A 27 -6.48 5.37 8.04
N GLY A 28 -7.29 5.89 7.16
CA GLY A 28 -8.74 5.95 7.32
C GLY A 28 -9.45 5.63 6.01
N PHE A 29 -10.69 5.28 6.12
CA PHE A 29 -11.56 5.02 4.99
C PHE A 29 -12.92 5.69 5.17
N ALA A 30 -13.56 6.00 4.06
CA ALA A 30 -14.97 6.39 4.01
C ALA A 30 -15.69 5.47 3.02
N GLU A 31 -16.80 4.92 3.41
CA GLU A 31 -17.60 4.06 2.56
C GLU A 31 -18.94 4.73 2.25
N PHE A 32 -19.20 4.89 0.96
CA PHE A 32 -20.46 5.42 0.43
C PHE A 32 -21.23 4.27 -0.22
N ARG A 33 -22.26 3.80 0.43
CA ARG A 33 -23.09 2.71 -0.05
C ARG A 33 -24.26 3.27 -0.85
N PHE A 34 -24.37 2.89 -2.12
CA PHE A 34 -25.42 3.35 -3.03
C PHE A 34 -26.64 2.45 -3.02
N ASN A 35 -26.40 1.14 -2.87
CA ASN A 35 -27.44 0.13 -2.77
C ASN A 35 -26.89 -1.10 -2.00
N ASP A 36 -27.68 -2.16 -1.89
CA ASP A 36 -27.29 -3.36 -1.13
C ASP A 36 -26.09 -4.10 -1.74
N TYR A 37 -25.77 -3.85 -3.01
CA TYR A 37 -24.74 -4.57 -3.74
C TYR A 37 -23.51 -3.75 -4.08
N PHE A 38 -23.61 -2.41 -4.02
CA PHE A 38 -22.55 -1.54 -4.51
C PHE A 38 -22.22 -0.39 -3.56
N ALA A 39 -20.93 -0.21 -3.28
CA ALA A 39 -20.39 0.92 -2.56
C ALA A 39 -19.09 1.42 -3.19
N ILE A 40 -18.74 2.67 -2.92
CA ILE A 40 -17.43 3.24 -3.22
C ILE A 40 -16.73 3.56 -1.91
N GLN A 41 -15.48 3.12 -1.80
CA GLN A 41 -14.67 3.32 -0.60
C GLN A 41 -13.35 4.01 -0.94
N PRO A 42 -13.31 5.36 -0.91
CA PRO A 42 -12.03 6.06 -0.88
C PRO A 42 -11.33 5.84 0.47
N GLU A 43 -10.01 5.72 0.41
CA GLU A 43 -9.16 5.55 1.57
C GLU A 43 -8.01 6.55 1.53
N LEU A 44 -7.48 6.88 2.69
CA LEU A 44 -6.24 7.61 2.83
C LEU A 44 -5.32 6.78 3.73
N VAL A 45 -4.24 6.28 3.18
CA VAL A 45 -3.37 5.30 3.84
C VAL A 45 -1.93 5.78 3.83
N TYR A 46 -1.37 5.95 5.01
CA TYR A 46 0.05 6.20 5.20
C TYR A 46 0.79 4.87 5.34
N SER A 47 1.72 4.61 4.45
CA SER A 47 2.51 3.39 4.42
C SER A 47 3.98 3.70 4.64
N ARG A 48 4.55 3.08 5.64
CA ARG A 48 5.98 3.16 5.90
C ARG A 48 6.63 1.90 5.36
N GLN A 49 7.38 2.05 4.29
CA GLN A 49 8.14 0.97 3.69
C GLN A 49 9.62 1.12 4.04
N GLY A 50 10.22 0.09 4.58
CA GLY A 50 11.63 0.06 4.91
C GLY A 50 12.31 -1.13 4.26
N ALA A 51 13.45 -0.89 3.61
CA ALA A 51 14.32 -1.94 3.13
C ALA A 51 15.61 -1.93 3.94
N ARG A 52 15.98 -3.08 4.45
CA ARG A 52 17.31 -3.30 5.06
C ARG A 52 18.08 -4.24 4.16
N ASP A 53 19.19 -3.79 3.67
CA ASP A 53 20.12 -4.63 2.90
C ASP A 53 21.51 -4.63 3.56
N LYS A 54 22.17 -5.76 3.50
CA LYS A 54 23.57 -5.88 3.90
C LYS A 54 24.39 -6.15 2.64
N ILE A 55 25.15 -5.16 2.22
CA ILE A 55 26.11 -5.30 1.10
C ILE A 55 27.51 -5.25 1.69
N ASN A 56 28.27 -6.34 1.54
CA ASN A 56 29.68 -6.44 1.98
C ASN A 56 29.94 -6.07 3.45
N GLY A 57 29.01 -6.41 4.36
CA GLY A 57 29.12 -6.06 5.77
C GLY A 57 28.59 -4.69 6.14
N ASP A 58 28.22 -3.86 5.18
CA ASP A 58 27.64 -2.54 5.39
C ASP A 58 26.10 -2.62 5.47
N LYS A 59 25.52 -1.91 6.44
CA LYS A 59 24.07 -1.85 6.61
C LYS A 59 23.49 -0.69 5.83
N LEU A 60 22.80 -0.98 4.74
CA LEU A 60 22.01 -0.01 4.00
C LEU A 60 20.57 -0.01 4.53
N LYS A 61 20.12 1.10 5.07
CA LYS A 61 18.73 1.31 5.50
C LYS A 61 18.03 2.27 4.56
N LEU A 62 17.10 1.75 3.79
CA LEU A 62 16.22 2.56 2.96
C LEU A 62 14.89 2.73 3.69
N ARG A 63 14.48 3.94 3.92
CA ARG A 63 13.16 4.29 4.47
C ARG A 63 12.42 5.14 3.47
N ALA A 64 11.30 4.68 3.02
CA ALA A 64 10.42 5.43 2.14
C ALA A 64 9.03 5.52 2.77
N ASN A 65 8.50 6.72 2.82
CA ASN A 65 7.15 6.99 3.30
C ASN A 65 6.26 7.28 2.09
N TYR A 66 5.14 6.59 2.01
CA TYR A 66 4.17 6.74 0.93
C TYR A 66 2.81 7.14 1.50
N LEU A 67 2.16 8.03 0.80
CA LEU A 67 0.75 8.34 1.00
C LEU A 67 -0.03 7.70 -0.15
N ASN A 68 -0.86 6.73 0.16
CA ASN A 68 -1.67 6.01 -0.82
C ASN A 68 -3.13 6.44 -0.70
N ILE A 69 -3.74 6.69 -1.84
CA ILE A 69 -5.15 7.03 -1.95
C ILE A 69 -5.83 5.97 -2.84
N PRO A 70 -6.24 4.85 -2.27
CA PRO A 70 -7.07 3.88 -2.98
C PRO A 70 -8.49 4.40 -3.13
N VAL A 71 -9.09 4.19 -4.30
CA VAL A 71 -10.52 4.41 -4.55
C VAL A 71 -11.11 3.09 -5.02
N LEU A 72 -11.83 2.43 -4.14
CA LEU A 72 -12.31 1.08 -4.34
C LEU A 72 -13.80 1.04 -4.65
N ALA A 73 -14.16 0.30 -5.67
CA ALA A 73 -15.52 -0.15 -5.87
C ALA A 73 -15.71 -1.46 -5.09
N LYS A 74 -16.69 -1.49 -4.23
CA LYS A 74 -17.05 -2.66 -3.42
C LYS A 74 -18.32 -3.29 -3.97
N LEU A 75 -18.21 -4.55 -4.32
CA LEU A 75 -19.33 -5.37 -4.78
C LEU A 75 -19.69 -6.36 -3.66
N TYR A 76 -20.81 -6.15 -3.02
CA TYR A 76 -21.30 -7.01 -1.95
C TYR A 76 -21.94 -8.26 -2.55
N VAL A 77 -21.29 -9.39 -2.33
CA VAL A 77 -21.80 -10.71 -2.73
C VAL A 77 -22.63 -11.36 -1.62
N LEU A 78 -22.36 -10.96 -0.40
CA LEU A 78 -23.16 -11.21 0.81
C LEU A 78 -23.27 -9.91 1.60
N ASP A 79 -24.15 -9.83 2.56
CA ASP A 79 -24.33 -8.61 3.37
C ASP A 79 -23.04 -8.18 4.06
N GLU A 80 -22.21 -9.13 4.47
CA GLU A 80 -20.94 -8.90 5.15
C GLU A 80 -19.71 -9.03 4.25
N LEU A 81 -19.83 -9.67 3.08
CA LEU A 81 -18.69 -9.99 2.21
C LEU A 81 -18.73 -9.18 0.92
N SER A 82 -17.66 -8.44 0.66
CA SER A 82 -17.49 -7.70 -0.60
C SER A 82 -16.22 -8.09 -1.35
N VAL A 83 -16.31 -7.98 -2.67
CA VAL A 83 -15.15 -7.95 -3.57
C VAL A 83 -14.79 -6.49 -3.80
N ASP A 84 -13.55 -6.13 -3.57
CA ASP A 84 -13.05 -4.76 -3.65
C ASP A 84 -12.12 -4.63 -4.86
N LEU A 85 -12.41 -3.66 -5.72
CA LEU A 85 -11.63 -3.40 -6.94
C LEU A 85 -11.42 -1.90 -7.11
N GLY A 86 -10.24 -1.48 -7.52
CA GLY A 86 -10.05 -0.09 -7.87
C GLY A 86 -8.61 0.37 -8.00
N PRO A 87 -8.41 1.57 -8.51
CA PRO A 87 -7.10 2.19 -8.59
C PRO A 87 -6.61 2.63 -7.21
N GLU A 88 -5.30 2.58 -7.04
CA GLU A 88 -4.59 3.15 -5.89
C GLU A 88 -3.53 4.13 -6.40
N PHE A 89 -3.61 5.36 -5.92
CA PHE A 89 -2.64 6.40 -6.24
C PHE A 89 -1.66 6.54 -5.09
N GLY A 90 -0.37 6.30 -5.36
CA GLY A 90 0.70 6.39 -4.38
C GLY A 90 1.56 7.63 -4.60
N PHE A 91 1.79 8.39 -3.53
CA PHE A 91 2.68 9.55 -3.52
C PHE A 91 3.84 9.28 -2.59
N ALA A 92 5.07 9.37 -3.11
CA ALA A 92 6.26 9.29 -2.27
C ALA A 92 6.45 10.62 -1.53
N LEU A 93 6.37 10.59 -0.21
CA LEU A 93 6.52 11.79 0.62
C LEU A 93 7.97 12.09 0.94
N ASN A 94 8.73 11.08 1.32
CA ASN A 94 10.14 11.20 1.69
C ASN A 94 10.86 9.89 1.45
N ALA A 95 12.00 9.95 0.78
CA ALA A 95 12.93 8.84 0.71
C ALA A 95 14.23 9.23 1.42
N LYS A 96 14.64 8.46 2.40
CA LYS A 96 15.91 8.63 3.11
C LYS A 96 16.76 7.38 2.91
N ALA A 97 17.93 7.55 2.35
CA ALA A 97 18.96 6.52 2.30
C ALA A 97 20.00 6.80 3.37
N LYS A 98 20.22 5.86 4.28
CA LYS A 98 21.33 5.90 5.23
C LYS A 98 22.34 4.84 4.81
N TYR A 99 23.50 5.29 4.44
CA TYR A 99 24.66 4.45 4.21
C TYR A 99 25.60 4.58 5.39
N LYS A 100 25.91 3.49 6.04
CA LYS A 100 26.88 3.45 7.14
C LYS A 100 28.12 2.70 6.67
N ASP A 101 29.19 3.43 6.40
CA ASP A 101 30.51 2.92 6.12
C ASP A 101 31.42 3.21 7.32
N GLY A 102 31.75 2.17 8.10
CA GLY A 102 32.54 2.32 9.30
C GLY A 102 31.95 3.33 10.29
N ASP A 103 32.71 4.40 10.60
CA ASP A 103 32.29 5.48 11.50
C ASP A 103 31.58 6.64 10.79
N THR A 104 31.43 6.58 9.45
CA THR A 104 30.82 7.64 8.66
C THR A 104 29.40 7.30 8.28
N THR A 105 28.46 8.14 8.70
CA THR A 105 27.05 8.02 8.31
C THR A 105 26.74 9.08 7.25
N VAL A 106 26.48 8.65 6.01
CA VAL A 106 26.01 9.53 4.94
C VAL A 106 24.50 9.47 4.87
N LYS A 107 23.85 10.60 5.10
CA LYS A 107 22.40 10.76 4.93
C LYS A 107 22.13 11.45 3.60
N HIS A 108 21.49 10.76 2.69
CA HIS A 108 21.02 11.33 1.44
C HIS A 108 19.51 11.56 1.52
N LYS A 109 19.11 12.83 1.45
CA LYS A 109 17.71 13.18 1.24
C LYS A 109 17.46 13.29 -0.26
N MET A 110 16.63 12.42 -0.78
CA MET A 110 16.13 12.56 -2.15
C MET A 110 14.90 13.45 -2.14
N ASN A 111 15.09 14.75 -2.36
CA ASN A 111 13.99 15.73 -2.28
C ASN A 111 13.10 15.80 -3.54
N ASP A 112 13.44 15.10 -4.61
CA ASP A 112 12.80 15.29 -5.92
C ASP A 112 12.00 14.08 -6.40
N ILE A 113 11.49 13.24 -5.50
CA ILE A 113 10.67 12.10 -5.93
C ILE A 113 9.20 12.50 -5.89
N ASN A 114 8.78 13.33 -6.84
CA ASN A 114 7.37 13.49 -7.20
C ASN A 114 6.92 12.34 -8.10
N THR A 115 7.12 11.11 -7.65
CA THR A 115 6.73 9.95 -8.43
C THR A 115 5.34 9.52 -8.03
N LEU A 116 4.37 9.81 -8.87
CA LEU A 116 3.05 9.25 -8.78
C LEU A 116 3.11 7.79 -9.21
N ALA A 117 2.86 6.88 -8.30
CA ALA A 117 2.69 5.47 -8.59
C ALA A 117 1.21 5.14 -8.72
N VAL A 118 0.83 4.46 -9.79
CA VAL A 118 -0.53 3.97 -10.00
C VAL A 118 -0.54 2.46 -9.88
N ASN A 119 -1.34 1.97 -8.96
CA ASN A 119 -1.56 0.55 -8.74
C ASN A 119 -3.02 0.20 -8.99
N PHE A 120 -3.30 -1.06 -9.23
CA PHE A 120 -4.64 -1.59 -9.26
C PHE A 120 -4.82 -2.58 -8.10
N ALA A 121 -5.80 -2.32 -7.27
CA ALA A 121 -6.11 -3.13 -6.11
C ALA A 121 -7.26 -4.09 -6.41
N ILE A 122 -7.10 -5.34 -6.00
CA ILE A 122 -8.14 -6.35 -5.99
C ILE A 122 -8.13 -7.04 -4.64
N GLY A 123 -9.28 -7.22 -4.02
CA GLY A 123 -9.33 -7.82 -2.70
C GLY A 123 -10.71 -8.26 -2.28
N LEU A 124 -10.76 -8.71 -1.05
CA LEU A 124 -11.97 -9.12 -0.36
C LEU A 124 -12.04 -8.39 0.99
N SER A 125 -13.22 -7.97 1.36
CA SER A 125 -13.49 -7.42 2.70
C SER A 125 -14.65 -8.15 3.34
N TYR A 126 -14.46 -8.45 4.62
CA TYR A 126 -15.49 -9.07 5.46
C TYR A 126 -15.82 -8.14 6.63
N ASN A 127 -17.08 -7.80 6.77
CA ASN A 127 -17.59 -6.98 7.85
C ASN A 127 -18.13 -7.87 8.96
N TRP A 128 -17.53 -7.76 10.14
CA TRP A 128 -17.98 -8.46 11.32
C TRP A 128 -18.26 -7.44 12.43
N ASP A 129 -19.55 -7.22 12.68
CA ASP A 129 -20.02 -6.19 13.60
C ASP A 129 -19.44 -4.81 13.19
N ASP A 130 -18.71 -4.13 14.06
CA ASP A 130 -18.06 -2.85 13.77
C ASP A 130 -16.67 -2.98 13.11
N PHE A 131 -16.18 -4.19 12.94
CA PHE A 131 -14.88 -4.46 12.33
C PHE A 131 -15.00 -4.79 10.85
N MET A 132 -14.01 -4.32 10.09
CA MET A 132 -13.84 -4.68 8.68
C MET A 132 -12.47 -5.35 8.51
N PHE A 133 -12.47 -6.60 8.12
CA PHE A 133 -11.26 -7.34 7.76
C PHE A 133 -11.09 -7.30 6.26
N SER A 134 -9.92 -6.91 5.76
CA SER A 134 -9.67 -6.89 4.33
C SER A 134 -8.35 -7.55 3.97
N ALA A 135 -8.40 -8.35 2.91
CA ALA A 135 -7.24 -8.94 2.25
C ALA A 135 -7.17 -8.39 0.83
N ARG A 136 -6.07 -7.78 0.46
CA ARG A 136 -5.94 -7.06 -0.81
C ARG A 136 -4.62 -7.40 -1.48
N TYR A 137 -4.68 -7.45 -2.78
CA TYR A 137 -3.52 -7.63 -3.65
C TYR A 137 -3.39 -6.43 -4.58
N ASN A 138 -2.28 -5.73 -4.49
CA ASN A 138 -2.01 -4.54 -5.29
C ASN A 138 -1.05 -4.89 -6.42
N LEU A 139 -1.47 -4.60 -7.63
CA LEU A 139 -0.70 -4.76 -8.85
C LEU A 139 -0.15 -3.41 -9.28
N GLY A 140 1.15 -3.28 -9.37
CA GLY A 140 1.79 -2.06 -9.87
C GLY A 140 1.56 -1.88 -11.36
N LEU A 141 0.96 -0.75 -11.75
CA LEU A 141 0.73 -0.37 -13.15
C LEU A 141 1.66 0.76 -13.62
N SER A 142 2.49 1.30 -12.74
CA SER A 142 3.30 2.49 -13.01
C SER A 142 4.28 2.36 -14.18
N ASN A 143 4.61 1.16 -14.63
CA ASN A 143 5.44 0.92 -15.79
C ASN A 143 4.72 1.06 -17.15
N VAL A 144 3.41 1.31 -17.15
CA VAL A 144 2.61 1.42 -18.38
C VAL A 144 2.87 2.74 -19.11
N PHE A 145 3.32 3.76 -18.40
CA PHE A 145 3.54 5.10 -18.97
C PHE A 145 4.99 5.42 -19.32
N ASP A 146 5.93 4.61 -18.90
CA ASP A 146 7.35 4.80 -19.21
C ASP A 146 7.77 3.85 -20.33
N LYS A 147 7.55 4.29 -21.57
CA LYS A 147 7.85 3.49 -22.77
C LYS A 147 9.34 3.28 -23.05
N ASP A 148 10.23 3.96 -22.35
CA ASP A 148 11.66 4.02 -22.67
C ASP A 148 12.57 3.27 -21.71
N LYS A 149 12.05 2.57 -20.73
CA LYS A 149 12.86 1.75 -19.81
C LYS A 149 12.44 0.29 -19.83
N TYR A 150 13.20 -0.45 -20.60
CA TYR A 150 13.53 -1.87 -20.51
C TYR A 150 12.69 -2.79 -19.63
N ASP A 151 12.28 -3.87 -20.24
CA ASP A 151 12.01 -5.24 -19.77
C ASP A 151 12.54 -5.63 -18.38
N GLY A 152 12.31 -4.80 -17.39
CA GLY A 152 12.38 -5.22 -16.01
C GLY A 152 10.97 -5.57 -15.56
N ASN A 153 10.63 -6.83 -15.50
CA ASN A 153 9.41 -7.34 -14.88
C ASN A 153 9.37 -7.05 -13.37
N ASN A 154 9.74 -5.86 -12.97
CA ASN A 154 9.66 -5.39 -11.58
C ASN A 154 8.23 -4.92 -11.28
N LYS A 155 7.28 -5.82 -11.47
CA LYS A 155 5.92 -5.62 -10.98
C LYS A 155 5.96 -5.72 -9.46
N ASN A 156 5.90 -4.59 -8.81
CA ASN A 156 5.72 -4.55 -7.36
C ASN A 156 4.37 -5.18 -7.02
N ARG A 157 4.43 -6.33 -6.41
CA ARG A 157 3.26 -7.05 -5.92
C ARG A 157 3.22 -6.89 -4.42
N VAL A 158 2.17 -6.28 -3.93
CA VAL A 158 1.98 -6.07 -2.49
C VAL A 158 0.70 -6.76 -2.05
N PHE A 159 0.85 -7.68 -1.11
CA PHE A 159 -0.27 -8.28 -0.42
C PHE A 159 -0.51 -7.51 0.88
N GLN A 160 -1.74 -7.08 1.12
CA GLN A 160 -2.14 -6.30 2.28
C GLN A 160 -3.20 -7.04 3.08
N LEU A 161 -2.99 -7.10 4.40
CA LEU A 161 -3.99 -7.51 5.37
C LEU A 161 -4.31 -6.33 6.28
N SER A 162 -5.56 -5.99 6.42
CA SER A 162 -5.97 -4.81 7.18
C SER A 162 -7.18 -5.09 8.06
N VAL A 163 -7.25 -4.37 9.16
CA VAL A 163 -8.41 -4.28 10.03
C VAL A 163 -8.85 -2.82 10.11
N GLY A 164 -10.09 -2.56 9.81
CA GLY A 164 -10.73 -1.27 9.97
C GLY A 164 -11.78 -1.32 11.08
N TYR A 165 -12.00 -0.19 11.74
CA TYR A 165 -13.09 -0.01 12.67
C TYR A 165 -14.13 0.92 12.05
N ARG A 166 -15.38 0.46 11.96
CA ARG A 166 -16.48 1.19 11.33
C ARG A 166 -17.16 2.05 12.37
N LEU A 167 -16.89 3.35 12.32
CA LEU A 167 -17.62 4.30 13.16
C LEU A 167 -19.01 4.48 12.56
N GLY A 168 -20.03 4.07 13.30
CA GLY A 168 -21.42 4.11 12.86
C GLY A 168 -21.87 5.50 12.45
N GLY A 169 -22.40 5.58 11.24
CA GLY A 169 -23.29 6.57 10.71
C GLY A 169 -23.16 8.03 11.12
N LEU A 170 -22.33 8.74 10.40
CA LEU A 170 -22.49 10.19 10.26
C LEU A 170 -23.39 10.56 9.05
N PHE A 171 -24.00 9.55 8.44
CA PHE A 171 -24.93 9.76 7.30
C PHE A 171 -26.06 8.77 7.33
#